data_58ac7dd015a41483bd6d7bbe3cd5af00
#
_entry.id   58ac7dd015a41483bd6d7bbe3cd5af00
#
_cell.length_a   1.000
_cell.length_b   1.000
_cell.length_c   1.000
_cell.angle_alpha   90.00
_cell.angle_beta   90.00
_cell.angle_gamma   90.00
#
_symmetry.space_group_name_H-M   'P 1'
#
loop_
_entity.id
_entity.type
_entity.pdbx_description
1 polymer ?
#
loop_
_entity_poly.entity_id
_entity_poly.type
_entity_poly.pdbx_seq_one_letter_code
_entity_poly.pdbx_strand_id
1 'polypeptide(L)'
;MKKVNYSEYEGKYEESIKERLEKNPESVDIETMRANFYGYTFTKAYADGEIPDEFSMDYWEERNLEIDFENPNFEDGEILDDPDLLLEDVDDSPYFDVSPQEKLFLETIDSTGDGKTPETALCVIDVHQEYEYIQRVVRLSVLQFVKQSVKNGIDCLELKDYDDRIEKVYFDISRRFEVGY
;
A
#
# COMPACT_ATOMS: atom_id res chain seq x y z
N MET A 1 -8.20 13.84 10.59
CA MET A 1 -8.16 13.28 9.21
C MET A 1 -9.58 13.15 8.72
N LYS A 2 -9.83 13.30 7.44
CA LYS A 2 -11.18 13.33 6.90
C LYS A 2 -11.38 12.03 6.12
N LYS A 3 -12.41 11.26 6.46
CA LYS A 3 -12.82 10.06 5.72
C LYS A 3 -12.86 10.36 4.22
N VAL A 4 -12.42 9.40 3.40
CA VAL A 4 -12.46 9.55 1.94
C VAL A 4 -13.91 9.75 1.47
N ASN A 5 -14.14 10.83 0.78
CA ASN A 5 -15.40 11.07 0.08
C ASN A 5 -15.25 10.58 -1.36
N TYR A 6 -15.59 9.34 -1.61
CA TYR A 6 -15.41 8.71 -2.92
C TYR A 6 -16.03 9.50 -4.06
N SER A 7 -17.16 10.19 -3.86
CA SER A 7 -17.82 10.96 -4.93
C SER A 7 -16.95 12.10 -5.48
N GLU A 8 -15.93 12.56 -4.75
CA GLU A 8 -14.98 13.57 -5.23
C GLU A 8 -14.02 13.02 -6.30
N TYR A 9 -13.93 11.69 -6.42
CA TYR A 9 -13.02 11.00 -7.32
C TYR A 9 -13.71 10.42 -8.56
N GLU A 10 -15.03 10.53 -8.69
CA GLU A 10 -15.77 10.06 -9.86
C GLU A 10 -15.24 10.69 -11.16
N GLY A 11 -14.91 9.84 -12.13
CA GLY A 11 -14.37 10.27 -13.43
C GLY A 11 -12.91 10.74 -13.41
N LYS A 12 -12.16 10.51 -12.34
CA LYS A 12 -10.75 10.92 -12.21
C LYS A 12 -9.73 9.81 -12.48
N TYR A 13 -10.16 8.63 -12.84
CA TYR A 13 -9.26 7.54 -13.23
C TYR A 13 -8.58 7.85 -14.57
N GLU A 14 -7.27 7.67 -14.63
CA GLU A 14 -6.42 7.86 -15.81
C GLU A 14 -5.68 6.57 -16.15
N GLU A 15 -5.96 5.94 -17.27
CA GLU A 15 -5.28 4.71 -17.73
C GLU A 15 -3.76 4.87 -17.91
N SER A 16 -3.30 6.11 -18.15
CA SER A 16 -1.86 6.40 -18.36
C SER A 16 -1.02 6.42 -17.09
N ILE A 17 -1.63 6.27 -15.90
CA ILE A 17 -0.88 6.38 -14.63
C ILE A 17 0.16 5.26 -14.51
N LYS A 18 -0.17 4.05 -14.94
CA LYS A 18 0.76 2.91 -14.92
C LYS A 18 2.04 3.23 -15.70
N GLU A 19 1.91 3.75 -16.92
CA GLU A 19 3.06 4.13 -17.75
C GLU A 19 3.91 5.23 -17.08
N ARG A 20 3.27 6.17 -16.39
CA ARG A 20 3.97 7.23 -15.65
C ARG A 20 4.71 6.67 -14.44
N LEU A 21 4.09 5.78 -13.68
CA LEU A 21 4.72 5.11 -12.55
C LEU A 21 5.92 4.25 -13.00
N GLU A 22 5.80 3.55 -14.13
CA GLU A 22 6.89 2.73 -14.68
C GLU A 22 8.09 3.55 -15.14
N LYS A 23 7.85 4.71 -15.76
CA LYS A 23 8.91 5.49 -16.40
C LYS A 23 9.45 6.63 -15.54
N ASN A 24 8.60 7.24 -14.74
CA ASN A 24 8.94 8.39 -13.92
C ASN A 24 7.99 8.49 -12.71
N PRO A 25 8.16 7.67 -11.68
CA PRO A 25 7.29 7.66 -10.51
C PRO A 25 7.21 9.03 -9.81
N GLU A 26 8.28 9.82 -9.82
CA GLU A 26 8.32 11.16 -9.23
C GLU A 26 7.38 12.17 -9.92
N SER A 27 6.90 11.83 -11.14
CA SER A 27 5.91 12.66 -11.85
C SER A 27 4.48 12.48 -11.35
N VAL A 28 4.25 11.55 -10.43
CA VAL A 28 2.95 11.25 -9.84
C VAL A 28 2.97 11.63 -8.38
N ASP A 29 2.25 12.68 -8.02
CA ASP A 29 2.09 13.06 -6.62
C ASP A 29 0.95 12.31 -5.92
N ILE A 30 0.88 12.42 -4.60
CA ILE A 30 -0.12 11.73 -3.77
C ILE A 30 -1.55 12.10 -4.19
N GLU A 31 -1.82 13.37 -4.55
CA GLU A 31 -3.16 13.79 -4.95
C GLU A 31 -3.58 13.18 -6.29
N THR A 32 -2.65 13.09 -7.23
CA THR A 32 -2.84 12.40 -8.51
C THR A 32 -3.07 10.91 -8.27
N MET A 33 -2.26 10.29 -7.42
CA MET A 33 -2.41 8.87 -7.09
C MET A 33 -3.74 8.60 -6.39
N ARG A 34 -4.17 9.44 -5.44
CA ARG A 34 -5.49 9.35 -4.80
C ARG A 34 -6.63 9.45 -5.82
N ALA A 35 -6.54 10.43 -6.73
CA ALA A 35 -7.55 10.63 -7.76
C ALA A 35 -7.66 9.40 -8.66
N ASN A 36 -6.54 8.80 -9.03
CA ASN A 36 -6.50 7.59 -9.84
C ASN A 36 -7.03 6.38 -9.06
N PHE A 37 -6.50 6.13 -7.88
CA PHE A 37 -6.80 4.99 -7.03
C PHE A 37 -8.28 4.93 -6.65
N TYR A 38 -8.80 6.00 -6.06
CA TYR A 38 -10.22 6.06 -5.68
C TYR A 38 -11.14 6.29 -6.89
N GLY A 39 -10.66 6.96 -7.94
CA GLY A 39 -11.40 7.14 -9.20
C GLY A 39 -11.65 5.82 -9.93
N TYR A 40 -10.72 4.89 -9.84
CA TYR A 40 -10.88 3.55 -10.41
C TYR A 40 -12.12 2.83 -9.90
N THR A 41 -12.52 3.06 -8.65
CA THR A 41 -13.70 2.42 -8.05
C THR A 41 -15.03 2.76 -8.71
N PHE A 42 -15.05 3.73 -9.65
CA PHE A 42 -16.23 4.08 -10.46
C PHE A 42 -16.23 3.43 -11.84
N THR A 43 -15.22 2.64 -12.17
CA THR A 43 -15.14 1.93 -13.46
C THR A 43 -15.99 0.65 -13.45
N LYS A 44 -16.35 0.21 -14.66
CA LYS A 44 -17.01 -1.08 -14.83
C LYS A 44 -16.07 -2.23 -14.43
N ALA A 45 -14.79 -2.13 -14.75
CA ALA A 45 -13.78 -3.14 -14.42
C ALA A 45 -13.72 -3.40 -12.89
N TYR A 46 -13.73 -2.34 -12.08
CA TYR A 46 -13.81 -2.48 -10.63
C TYR A 46 -15.10 -3.17 -10.18
N ALA A 47 -16.24 -2.82 -10.77
CA ALA A 47 -17.51 -3.48 -10.46
C ALA A 47 -17.51 -4.97 -10.86
N ASP A 48 -16.78 -5.33 -11.92
CA ASP A 48 -16.60 -6.72 -12.36
C ASP A 48 -15.52 -7.47 -11.53
N GLY A 49 -14.89 -6.81 -10.54
CA GLY A 49 -13.90 -7.41 -9.64
C GLY A 49 -12.46 -7.36 -10.12
N GLU A 50 -12.18 -6.60 -11.18
CA GLU A 50 -10.83 -6.44 -11.70
C GLU A 50 -10.08 -5.37 -10.90
N ILE A 51 -8.85 -5.66 -10.48
CA ILE A 51 -7.94 -4.73 -9.82
C ILE A 51 -6.69 -4.63 -10.68
N PRO A 52 -6.31 -3.43 -11.16
CA PRO A 52 -5.08 -3.23 -11.93
C PRO A 52 -3.82 -3.53 -11.11
N ASP A 53 -2.82 -4.10 -11.78
CA ASP A 53 -1.54 -4.45 -11.15
C ASP A 53 -0.86 -3.25 -10.51
N GLU A 54 -1.00 -2.05 -11.07
CA GLU A 54 -0.44 -0.81 -10.51
C GLU A 54 -1.01 -0.40 -9.15
N PHE A 55 -2.04 -1.09 -8.67
CA PHE A 55 -2.60 -0.92 -7.33
C PHE A 55 -2.20 -2.03 -6.35
N SER A 56 -1.23 -2.87 -6.74
CA SER A 56 -0.60 -3.88 -5.90
C SER A 56 0.84 -3.49 -5.57
N MET A 57 1.20 -3.59 -4.31
CA MET A 57 2.58 -3.38 -3.86
C MET A 57 3.48 -4.53 -4.29
N ASP A 58 2.98 -5.76 -4.25
CA ASP A 58 3.71 -6.96 -4.66
C ASP A 58 4.13 -6.88 -6.14
N TYR A 59 3.28 -6.31 -7.01
CA TYR A 59 3.62 -6.07 -8.42
C TYR A 59 4.85 -5.15 -8.57
N TRP A 60 4.92 -4.07 -7.79
CA TRP A 60 6.04 -3.13 -7.88
C TRP A 60 7.31 -3.70 -7.25
N GLU A 61 7.21 -4.50 -6.19
CA GLU A 61 8.36 -5.19 -5.61
C GLU A 61 8.98 -6.16 -6.62
N GLU A 62 8.19 -7.04 -7.22
CA GLU A 62 8.67 -7.99 -8.22
C GLU A 62 9.32 -7.29 -9.41
N ARG A 63 8.70 -6.21 -9.90
CA ARG A 63 9.22 -5.46 -11.04
C ARG A 63 10.53 -4.74 -10.73
N ASN A 64 10.70 -4.21 -9.53
CA ASN A 64 11.94 -3.56 -9.14
C ASN A 64 13.09 -4.57 -8.99
N LEU A 65 12.82 -5.76 -8.48
CA LEU A 65 13.78 -6.85 -8.44
C LEU A 65 14.24 -7.25 -9.86
N GLU A 66 13.32 -7.32 -10.84
CA GLU A 66 13.70 -7.60 -12.24
C GLU A 66 14.64 -6.52 -12.82
N ILE A 67 14.36 -5.24 -12.53
CA ILE A 67 15.20 -4.12 -13.01
C ILE A 67 16.60 -4.19 -12.41
N ASP A 68 16.74 -4.55 -11.14
CA ASP A 68 18.04 -4.69 -10.48
C ASP A 68 18.87 -5.83 -11.06
N PHE A 69 18.24 -6.95 -11.41
CA PHE A 69 18.93 -8.07 -12.07
C PHE A 69 19.36 -7.77 -13.51
N GLU A 70 18.66 -6.90 -14.22
CA GLU A 70 19.01 -6.49 -15.59
C GLU A 70 20.07 -5.39 -15.62
N ASN A 71 20.43 -4.81 -14.47
CA ASN A 71 21.46 -3.77 -14.39
C ASN A 71 22.87 -4.37 -14.56
N PRO A 72 23.58 -4.09 -15.68
CA PRO A 72 24.92 -4.68 -15.94
C PRO A 72 26.00 -4.17 -14.99
N ASN A 73 25.71 -3.21 -14.13
CA ASN A 73 26.62 -2.69 -13.11
C ASN A 73 26.44 -3.37 -11.74
N PHE A 74 25.60 -4.39 -11.65
CA PHE A 74 25.52 -5.23 -10.47
C PHE A 74 26.76 -6.17 -10.51
N GLU A 75 27.93 -5.66 -10.08
CA GLU A 75 29.11 -6.48 -9.84
C GLU A 75 28.82 -7.36 -8.61
N ASP A 76 28.90 -8.69 -8.83
CA ASP A 76 28.79 -9.69 -7.78
C ASP A 76 29.63 -9.30 -6.56
N GLY A 77 28.95 -8.84 -5.52
CA GLY A 77 29.36 -8.98 -4.13
C GLY A 77 30.77 -8.56 -3.77
N GLU A 78 31.12 -7.29 -3.80
CA GLU A 78 31.92 -6.78 -2.70
C GLU A 78 31.01 -6.65 -1.48
N ILE A 79 30.97 -7.72 -0.68
CA ILE A 79 30.54 -7.59 0.72
C ILE A 79 31.54 -6.59 1.31
N LEU A 80 31.09 -5.33 1.45
CA LEU A 80 31.83 -4.35 2.21
C LEU A 80 31.86 -4.83 3.66
N ASP A 81 32.91 -5.56 4.03
CA ASP A 81 33.26 -5.95 5.40
C ASP A 81 33.72 -4.72 6.20
N ASP A 82 33.01 -3.59 6.06
CA ASP A 82 33.22 -2.42 6.88
C ASP A 82 32.07 -2.30 7.88
N PRO A 83 32.27 -2.75 9.14
CA PRO A 83 31.23 -2.68 10.17
C PRO A 83 30.87 -1.23 10.53
N ASP A 84 31.66 -0.24 10.17
CA ASP A 84 31.40 1.17 10.45
C ASP A 84 30.44 1.80 9.41
N LEU A 85 30.25 1.17 8.24
CA LEU A 85 29.29 1.62 7.22
C LEU A 85 27.83 1.27 7.57
N LEU A 86 27.61 0.40 8.56
CA LEU A 86 26.28 -0.06 8.98
C LEU A 86 25.59 0.88 9.98
N LEU A 87 26.19 2.01 10.37
CA LEU A 87 25.69 2.90 11.42
C LEU A 87 25.36 4.33 10.96
N GLU A 88 25.59 4.67 9.68
CA GLU A 88 25.21 5.98 9.16
C GLU A 88 23.78 5.93 8.63
N ASP A 89 22.87 6.56 9.38
CA ASP A 89 21.49 6.90 9.02
C ASP A 89 20.59 5.69 8.69
N VAL A 90 20.33 4.84 9.67
CA VAL A 90 19.13 4.00 9.62
C VAL A 90 17.93 4.95 9.58
N ASP A 91 17.36 5.14 8.40
CA ASP A 91 16.10 5.85 8.25
C ASP A 91 15.04 5.10 9.07
N ASP A 92 14.63 5.67 10.19
CA ASP A 92 13.54 5.15 11.04
C ASP A 92 12.17 5.23 10.34
N SER A 93 12.15 5.58 9.05
CA SER A 93 10.95 5.58 8.24
C SER A 93 10.35 4.17 8.17
N PRO A 94 9.02 4.04 8.35
CA PRO A 94 8.34 2.77 8.11
C PRO A 94 8.47 2.28 6.65
N TYR A 95 8.95 3.14 5.75
CA TYR A 95 9.15 2.88 4.32
C TYR A 95 10.61 2.60 3.96
N PHE A 96 11.44 2.20 4.92
CA PHE A 96 12.79 1.75 4.62
C PHE A 96 12.72 0.51 3.71
N ASP A 97 13.46 0.55 2.60
CA ASP A 97 13.56 -0.56 1.64
C ASP A 97 12.29 -0.83 0.79
N VAL A 98 11.52 0.22 0.50
CA VAL A 98 10.42 0.14 -0.47
C VAL A 98 10.72 1.00 -1.70
N SER A 99 10.25 0.57 -2.85
CA SER A 99 10.41 1.34 -4.09
C SER A 99 9.65 2.67 -4.06
N PRO A 100 10.00 3.64 -4.92
CA PRO A 100 9.27 4.89 -5.03
C PRO A 100 7.77 4.68 -5.34
N GLN A 101 7.43 3.66 -6.12
CA GLN A 101 6.05 3.30 -6.47
C GLN A 101 5.30 2.75 -5.25
N GLU A 102 5.89 1.80 -4.53
CA GLU A 102 5.32 1.25 -3.29
C GLU A 102 5.14 2.34 -2.25
N LYS A 103 6.14 3.22 -2.08
CA LYS A 103 6.08 4.36 -1.17
C LYS A 103 4.89 5.26 -1.48
N LEU A 104 4.73 5.65 -2.75
CA LEU A 104 3.61 6.49 -3.19
C LEU A 104 2.26 5.82 -2.91
N PHE A 105 2.17 4.52 -3.11
CA PHE A 105 0.97 3.74 -2.84
C PHE A 105 0.65 3.72 -1.34
N LEU A 106 1.64 3.41 -0.48
CA LEU A 106 1.49 3.42 0.97
C LEU A 106 1.11 4.79 1.51
N GLU A 107 1.79 5.86 1.07
CA GLU A 107 1.47 7.23 1.44
C GLU A 107 0.05 7.65 1.00
N THR A 108 -0.43 7.10 -0.12
CA THR A 108 -1.80 7.32 -0.59
C THR A 108 -2.81 6.75 0.41
N ILE A 109 -2.58 5.54 0.90
CA ILE A 109 -3.41 4.90 1.93
C ILE A 109 -3.30 5.67 3.26
N ASP A 110 -2.09 5.97 3.74
CA ASP A 110 -1.81 6.66 5.00
C ASP A 110 -2.43 8.07 5.05
N SER A 111 -2.55 8.72 3.91
CA SER A 111 -3.19 10.03 3.83
C SER A 111 -4.66 10.03 4.27
N THR A 112 -5.29 8.86 4.40
CA THR A 112 -6.71 8.70 4.72
C THR A 112 -6.98 8.49 6.20
N GLY A 113 -6.06 7.88 6.92
CA GLY A 113 -6.25 7.55 8.33
C GLY A 113 -4.95 7.13 9.01
N ASP A 114 -5.03 6.72 10.26
CA ASP A 114 -3.94 6.09 11.01
C ASP A 114 -4.25 4.63 11.38
N GLY A 115 -5.38 4.12 10.92
CA GLY A 115 -5.81 2.74 11.14
C GLY A 115 -6.10 2.35 12.59
N LYS A 116 -6.06 3.29 13.56
CA LYS A 116 -6.15 2.95 15.00
C LYS A 116 -7.56 2.81 15.52
N THR A 117 -8.52 3.44 14.84
CA THR A 117 -9.95 3.38 15.20
C THR A 117 -10.82 3.23 13.95
N PRO A 118 -12.08 2.78 14.09
CA PRO A 118 -13.00 2.75 12.95
C PRO A 118 -13.20 4.10 12.26
N GLU A 119 -13.07 5.20 13.01
CA GLU A 119 -13.23 6.56 12.50
C GLU A 119 -12.02 7.06 11.73
N THR A 120 -10.84 6.48 12.00
CA THR A 120 -9.56 6.80 11.35
C THR A 120 -9.04 5.61 10.55
N ALA A 121 -9.93 4.74 10.09
CA ALA A 121 -9.61 3.59 9.26
C ALA A 121 -8.89 4.00 7.97
N LEU A 122 -7.91 3.20 7.56
CA LEU A 122 -7.19 3.34 6.31
C LEU A 122 -8.09 2.94 5.14
N CYS A 123 -8.23 3.79 4.13
CA CYS A 123 -9.09 3.49 2.99
C CYS A 123 -8.33 2.71 1.92
N VAL A 124 -8.78 1.50 1.66
CA VAL A 124 -8.32 0.64 0.57
C VAL A 124 -9.47 0.30 -0.38
N ILE A 125 -9.17 -0.10 -1.61
CA ILE A 125 -10.19 -0.45 -2.61
C ILE A 125 -10.36 -1.95 -2.77
N ASP A 126 -9.44 -2.74 -2.20
CA ASP A 126 -9.52 -4.20 -2.20
C ASP A 126 -8.95 -4.78 -0.90
N VAL A 127 -9.48 -5.94 -0.50
CA VAL A 127 -9.04 -6.64 0.73
C VAL A 127 -7.59 -7.11 0.65
N HIS A 128 -7.09 -7.42 -0.55
CA HIS A 128 -5.69 -7.83 -0.72
C HIS A 128 -4.73 -6.74 -0.24
N GLN A 129 -5.05 -5.49 -0.49
CA GLN A 129 -4.25 -4.33 -0.06
C GLN A 129 -4.16 -4.15 1.45
N GLU A 130 -5.12 -4.67 2.22
CA GLU A 130 -5.04 -4.68 3.68
C GLU A 130 -3.84 -5.53 4.15
N TYR A 131 -3.68 -6.71 3.53
CA TYR A 131 -2.58 -7.63 3.87
C TYR A 131 -1.24 -7.11 3.37
N GLU A 132 -1.17 -6.57 2.15
CA GLU A 132 0.03 -5.93 1.64
C GLU A 132 0.49 -4.78 2.54
N TYR A 133 -0.44 -3.89 2.93
CA TYR A 133 -0.16 -2.78 3.84
C TYR A 133 0.38 -3.27 5.19
N ILE A 134 -0.25 -4.28 5.77
CA ILE A 134 0.18 -4.86 7.03
C ILE A 134 1.59 -5.44 6.92
N GLN A 135 1.89 -6.15 5.85
CA GLN A 135 3.22 -6.74 5.63
C GLN A 135 4.30 -5.67 5.51
N ARG A 136 4.03 -4.56 4.82
CA ARG A 136 5.02 -3.51 4.54
C ARG A 136 5.18 -2.52 5.70
N VAL A 137 4.09 -2.01 6.25
CA VAL A 137 4.12 -0.92 7.23
C VAL A 137 4.21 -1.43 8.66
N VAL A 138 3.44 -2.46 9.00
CA VAL A 138 3.42 -3.02 10.35
C VAL A 138 4.56 -4.03 10.54
N ARG A 139 5.30 -4.36 9.46
CA ARG A 139 6.43 -5.31 9.43
C ARG A 139 6.09 -6.65 10.05
N LEU A 140 5.02 -7.22 9.57
CA LEU A 140 4.37 -8.40 10.11
C LEU A 140 4.98 -9.77 9.75
N SER A 141 6.24 -9.85 9.35
CA SER A 141 6.94 -11.16 9.47
C SER A 141 6.90 -11.72 10.89
N VAL A 142 6.37 -10.93 11.80
CA VAL A 142 6.46 -11.06 13.26
C VAL A 142 5.10 -11.16 13.93
N LEU A 143 4.01 -10.73 13.29
CA LEU A 143 2.71 -10.74 13.93
C LEU A 143 1.88 -11.94 13.46
N GLN A 144 1.23 -12.58 14.42
CA GLN A 144 0.25 -13.60 14.11
C GLN A 144 -1.10 -12.94 13.90
N PHE A 145 -1.71 -13.26 12.78
CA PHE A 145 -3.10 -12.95 12.51
C PHE A 145 -3.99 -13.72 13.49
N VAL A 146 -4.78 -13.02 14.26
CA VAL A 146 -5.63 -13.62 15.31
C VAL A 146 -7.08 -13.67 14.85
N LYS A 147 -7.60 -12.56 14.31
CA LYS A 147 -9.00 -12.45 13.98
C LYS A 147 -9.25 -11.31 12.97
N GLN A 148 -10.22 -11.53 12.12
CA GLN A 148 -10.78 -10.51 11.24
C GLN A 148 -12.28 -10.35 11.50
N SER A 149 -12.77 -9.12 11.43
CA SER A 149 -14.17 -8.85 11.60
C SER A 149 -14.59 -7.59 10.83
N VAL A 150 -15.60 -7.74 9.98
CA VAL A 150 -16.16 -6.64 9.19
C VAL A 150 -17.45 -6.13 9.82
N LYS A 151 -17.56 -4.81 9.97
CA LYS A 151 -18.77 -4.16 10.43
C LYS A 151 -18.98 -2.83 9.70
N ASN A 152 -20.11 -2.69 9.01
CA ASN A 152 -20.49 -1.47 8.28
C ASN A 152 -19.41 -1.03 7.25
N GLY A 153 -18.78 -1.97 6.56
CA GLY A 153 -17.72 -1.68 5.60
C GLY A 153 -16.35 -1.31 6.21
N ILE A 154 -16.23 -1.39 7.54
CA ILE A 154 -14.94 -1.28 8.22
C ILE A 154 -14.48 -2.69 8.60
N ASP A 155 -13.30 -3.05 8.10
CA ASP A 155 -12.63 -4.27 8.52
C ASP A 155 -11.69 -3.98 9.69
N CYS A 156 -11.64 -4.89 10.65
CA CYS A 156 -10.76 -4.83 11.80
C CYS A 156 -9.92 -6.12 11.83
N LEU A 157 -8.61 -5.97 11.64
CA LEU A 157 -7.65 -7.04 11.78
C LEU A 157 -7.02 -6.97 13.17
N GLU A 158 -7.14 -8.06 13.92
CA GLU A 158 -6.49 -8.24 15.22
C GLU A 158 -5.20 -9.04 15.03
N LEU A 159 -4.09 -8.44 15.39
CA LEU A 159 -2.74 -8.92 15.18
C LEU A 159 -2.06 -9.09 16.53
N LYS A 160 -1.29 -10.15 16.70
CA LYS A 160 -0.59 -10.47 17.95
C LYS A 160 0.92 -10.32 17.74
N ASP A 161 1.56 -9.50 18.57
CA ASP A 161 3.01 -9.32 18.56
C ASP A 161 3.75 -10.43 19.33
N TYR A 162 5.08 -10.37 19.35
CA TYR A 162 5.92 -11.33 20.09
C TYR A 162 5.71 -11.31 21.61
N ASP A 163 5.24 -10.20 22.16
CA ASP A 163 4.94 -10.04 23.57
C ASP A 163 3.49 -10.46 23.92
N ASP A 164 2.80 -11.14 22.99
CA ASP A 164 1.40 -11.54 23.12
C ASP A 164 0.39 -10.37 23.20
N ARG A 165 0.79 -9.15 22.83
CA ARG A 165 -0.10 -8.00 22.80
C ARG A 165 -0.93 -8.04 21.53
N ILE A 166 -2.20 -7.66 21.64
CA ILE A 166 -3.11 -7.56 20.50
C ILE A 166 -3.14 -6.11 20.02
N GLU A 167 -2.72 -5.92 18.79
CA GLU A 167 -2.89 -4.66 18.06
C GLU A 167 -4.06 -4.79 17.07
N LYS A 168 -4.73 -3.68 16.83
CA LYS A 168 -5.86 -3.62 15.89
C LYS A 168 -5.55 -2.61 14.81
N VAL A 169 -5.76 -3.03 13.57
CA VAL A 169 -5.70 -2.15 12.41
C VAL A 169 -7.07 -2.14 11.74
N TYR A 170 -7.56 -0.95 11.42
CA TYR A 170 -8.87 -0.76 10.82
C TYR A 170 -8.73 -0.28 9.38
N PHE A 171 -9.43 -0.96 8.46
CA PHE A 171 -9.50 -0.61 7.05
C PHE A 171 -10.94 -0.26 6.63
N ASP A 172 -11.10 0.78 5.82
CA ASP A 172 -12.38 1.14 5.21
C ASP A 172 -12.45 0.51 3.80
N ILE A 173 -13.24 -0.54 3.68
CA ILE A 173 -13.56 -1.26 2.45
C ILE A 173 -15.02 -1.01 2.02
N SER A 174 -15.66 0.02 2.57
CA SER A 174 -17.09 0.29 2.35
C SER A 174 -17.42 0.42 0.86
N ARG A 175 -16.51 0.96 0.05
CA ARG A 175 -16.71 1.11 -1.38
C ARG A 175 -16.90 -0.22 -2.09
N ARG A 176 -16.18 -1.26 -1.68
CA ARG A 176 -16.33 -2.61 -2.25
C ARG A 176 -17.73 -3.17 -1.99
N PHE A 177 -18.27 -2.96 -0.79
CA PHE A 177 -19.62 -3.38 -0.46
C PHE A 177 -20.71 -2.60 -1.21
N GLU A 178 -20.50 -1.31 -1.52
CA GLU A 178 -21.44 -0.50 -2.29
C GLU A 178 -21.58 -0.96 -3.74
N VAL A 179 -20.48 -1.41 -4.35
CA VAL A 179 -20.45 -1.81 -5.76
C VAL A 179 -20.86 -3.28 -5.94
N GLY A 180 -20.79 -4.07 -4.89
CA GLY A 180 -21.12 -5.50 -4.87
C GLY A 180 -19.87 -6.38 -4.92
N TYR A 181 -19.94 -7.50 -4.21
CA TYR A 181 -19.00 -8.62 -4.34
C TYR A 181 -19.42 -9.50 -5.50
#